data_75fd728d77019f131686bd073ce39bcf
#
_entry.id   75fd728d77019f131686bd073ce39bcf
#
_cell.length_a   1.000
_cell.length_b   1.000
_cell.length_c   1.000
_cell.angle_alpha   90.00
_cell.angle_beta   90.00
_cell.angle_gamma   90.00
#
_symmetry.space_group_name_H-M   'P 1'
#
loop_
_entity.id
_entity.type
_entity.pdbx_description
1 polymer ?
#
loop_
_entity_poly.entity_id
_entity_poly.type
_entity_poly.pdbx_seq_one_letter_code
_entity_poly.pdbx_strand_id
1 'polypeptide(L)'
;MGTPTILVVEDDAAVRQGVVDALTFAGYEVLSEGDGSTGRETALRASYQLLLLDLVLPGFSGFDILEAIKKERPGQPVIILSARGEESDRVRGLRMGADDYVVKPFSVRELLARVDAVLRRSTERPSAVETHDVSGGQVDFSRREIRFEDGGREDLSERESELLRYLVAQSGRAVPREEILRQVWGLDPRNLETRTVDMHVAHLRQKLRCQNAVVTVRGKGYMIGS
;
A
#
# COMPACT_ATOMS: atom_id res chain seq x y z
N MET A 1 -10.31 -2.53 21.38
CA MET A 1 -9.73 -1.76 20.26
C MET A 1 -10.83 -0.88 19.73
N GLY A 2 -10.57 0.41 19.43
CA GLY A 2 -11.58 1.30 18.85
C GLY A 2 -11.93 0.87 17.40
N THR A 3 -13.10 1.30 16.93
CA THR A 3 -13.53 1.09 15.54
C THR A 3 -12.54 1.82 14.59
N PRO A 4 -12.03 1.16 13.54
CA PRO A 4 -11.15 1.83 12.60
C PRO A 4 -11.88 2.95 11.84
N THR A 5 -11.22 4.10 11.69
CA THR A 5 -11.71 5.24 10.92
C THR A 5 -11.12 5.22 9.52
N ILE A 6 -11.94 5.37 8.50
CA ILE A 6 -11.53 5.43 7.08
C ILE A 6 -11.83 6.82 6.53
N LEU A 7 -10.85 7.45 5.90
CA LEU A 7 -11.07 8.69 5.16
C LEU A 7 -11.36 8.37 3.69
N VAL A 8 -12.44 8.94 3.16
CA VAL A 8 -12.85 8.84 1.74
C VAL A 8 -12.71 10.21 1.09
N VAL A 9 -11.91 10.32 0.05
CA VAL A 9 -11.77 11.53 -0.77
C VAL A 9 -12.23 11.21 -2.18
N GLU A 10 -13.43 11.70 -2.54
CA GLU A 10 -14.16 11.35 -3.77
C GLU A 10 -15.08 12.50 -4.15
N ASP A 11 -14.98 13.05 -5.34
CA ASP A 11 -15.78 14.20 -5.76
C ASP A 11 -17.20 13.82 -6.19
N ASP A 12 -17.39 12.67 -6.84
CA ASP A 12 -18.73 12.19 -7.17
C ASP A 12 -19.53 11.89 -5.92
N ALA A 13 -20.56 12.69 -5.67
CA ALA A 13 -21.37 12.59 -4.47
C ALA A 13 -22.10 11.23 -4.35
N ALA A 14 -22.52 10.63 -5.47
CA ALA A 14 -23.23 9.36 -5.46
C ALA A 14 -22.26 8.21 -5.16
N VAL A 15 -21.06 8.21 -5.76
CA VAL A 15 -20.00 7.23 -5.47
C VAL A 15 -19.54 7.38 -4.03
N ARG A 16 -19.25 8.62 -3.59
CA ARG A 16 -18.84 8.90 -2.21
C ARG A 16 -19.85 8.40 -1.20
N GLN A 17 -21.15 8.73 -1.38
CA GLN A 17 -22.19 8.29 -0.46
C GLN A 17 -22.32 6.77 -0.45
N GLY A 18 -22.29 6.11 -1.61
CA GLY A 18 -22.34 4.65 -1.69
C GLY A 18 -21.17 3.96 -0.97
N VAL A 19 -19.97 4.54 -1.07
CA VAL A 19 -18.78 4.05 -0.34
C VAL A 19 -18.93 4.27 1.15
N VAL A 20 -19.36 5.47 1.58
CA VAL A 20 -19.61 5.80 3.00
C VAL A 20 -20.63 4.86 3.61
N ASP A 21 -21.77 4.65 2.94
CA ASP A 21 -22.83 3.76 3.43
C ASP A 21 -22.35 2.31 3.58
N ALA A 22 -21.59 1.82 2.58
CA ALA A 22 -21.05 0.48 2.59
C ALA A 22 -20.03 0.28 3.74
N LEU A 23 -19.15 1.23 3.97
CA LEU A 23 -18.15 1.19 5.05
C LEU A 23 -18.81 1.28 6.42
N THR A 24 -19.79 2.20 6.57
CA THR A 24 -20.55 2.36 7.81
C THR A 24 -21.35 1.09 8.14
N PHE A 25 -21.99 0.48 7.13
CA PHE A 25 -22.69 -0.79 7.30
C PHE A 25 -21.74 -1.93 7.70
N ALA A 26 -20.51 -1.91 7.22
CA ALA A 26 -19.47 -2.87 7.61
C ALA A 26 -18.87 -2.59 9.00
N GLY A 27 -19.29 -1.53 9.69
CA GLY A 27 -18.90 -1.21 11.06
C GLY A 27 -17.69 -0.29 11.18
N TYR A 28 -17.30 0.40 10.12
CA TYR A 28 -16.22 1.40 10.14
C TYR A 28 -16.76 2.80 10.49
N GLU A 29 -15.92 3.61 11.15
CA GLU A 29 -16.11 5.06 11.20
C GLU A 29 -15.61 5.68 9.89
N VAL A 30 -16.33 6.67 9.35
CA VAL A 30 -15.99 7.26 8.06
C VAL A 30 -15.91 8.78 8.14
N LEU A 31 -14.77 9.31 7.70
CA LEU A 31 -14.62 10.72 7.32
C LEU A 31 -14.73 10.80 5.81
N SER A 32 -15.39 11.84 5.27
CA SER A 32 -15.51 11.95 3.82
C SER A 32 -15.37 13.40 3.35
N GLU A 33 -14.64 13.59 2.27
CA GLU A 33 -14.40 14.86 1.61
C GLU A 33 -14.75 14.76 0.13
N GLY A 34 -15.42 15.78 -0.39
CA GLY A 34 -15.83 15.85 -1.80
C GLY A 34 -14.99 16.80 -2.64
N ASP A 35 -13.95 17.37 -2.07
CA ASP A 35 -13.07 18.35 -2.71
C ASP A 35 -11.61 18.01 -2.45
N GLY A 36 -10.76 18.16 -3.47
CA GLY A 36 -9.36 17.79 -3.39
C GLY A 36 -8.55 18.63 -2.41
N SER A 37 -8.90 19.90 -2.21
CA SER A 37 -8.20 20.81 -1.28
C SER A 37 -8.51 20.44 0.17
N THR A 38 -9.80 20.32 0.51
CA THR A 38 -10.24 19.89 1.84
C THR A 38 -9.82 18.44 2.11
N GLY A 39 -9.92 17.58 1.12
CA GLY A 39 -9.45 16.18 1.19
C GLY A 39 -7.97 16.08 1.53
N ARG A 40 -7.12 16.88 0.88
CA ARG A 40 -5.70 16.95 1.21
C ARG A 40 -5.44 17.45 2.63
N GLU A 41 -6.14 18.51 3.07
CA GLU A 41 -5.99 19.04 4.41
C GLU A 41 -6.41 18.03 5.46
N THR A 42 -7.57 17.40 5.31
CA THR A 42 -8.09 16.35 6.20
C THR A 42 -7.15 15.15 6.21
N ALA A 43 -6.65 14.72 5.05
CA ALA A 43 -5.73 13.60 4.93
C ALA A 43 -4.40 13.83 5.66
N LEU A 44 -3.90 15.07 5.70
CA LEU A 44 -2.67 15.40 6.42
C LEU A 44 -2.86 15.58 7.93
N ARG A 45 -4.04 16.04 8.38
CA ARG A 45 -4.27 16.44 9.78
C ARG A 45 -5.09 15.45 10.61
N ALA A 46 -6.07 14.79 10.00
CA ALA A 46 -6.95 13.89 10.73
C ALA A 46 -6.27 12.58 11.12
N SER A 47 -6.82 11.91 12.14
CA SER A 47 -6.44 10.56 12.53
C SER A 47 -7.38 9.57 11.84
N TYR A 48 -6.84 8.69 11.03
CA TYR A 48 -7.56 7.60 10.34
C TYR A 48 -6.59 6.46 10.04
N GLN A 49 -7.12 5.26 9.81
CA GLN A 49 -6.33 4.05 9.58
C GLN A 49 -6.15 3.72 8.10
N LEU A 50 -7.04 4.21 7.23
CA LEU A 50 -6.98 3.96 5.79
C LEU A 50 -7.52 5.18 5.03
N LEU A 51 -6.86 5.55 3.93
CA LEU A 51 -7.35 6.53 2.95
C LEU A 51 -7.87 5.80 1.71
N LEU A 52 -9.12 6.07 1.31
CA LEU A 52 -9.65 5.79 -0.02
C LEU A 52 -9.58 7.08 -0.84
N LEU A 53 -8.88 7.09 -1.94
CA LEU A 53 -8.52 8.30 -2.68
C LEU A 53 -8.87 8.18 -4.17
N ASP A 54 -9.73 9.06 -4.67
CA ASP A 54 -9.87 9.22 -6.13
C ASP A 54 -8.69 10.02 -6.69
N LEU A 55 -8.28 9.66 -7.88
CA LEU A 55 -7.22 10.36 -8.62
C LEU A 55 -7.76 11.58 -9.41
N VAL A 56 -9.03 11.56 -9.76
CA VAL A 56 -9.67 12.59 -10.60
C VAL A 56 -10.53 13.47 -9.71
N LEU A 57 -9.92 14.52 -9.17
CA LEU A 57 -10.60 15.49 -8.32
C LEU A 57 -10.60 16.88 -9.01
N PRO A 58 -11.70 17.64 -8.96
CA PRO A 58 -11.74 18.99 -9.53
C PRO A 58 -10.66 19.90 -8.95
N GLY A 59 -9.86 20.50 -9.83
CA GLY A 59 -8.80 21.42 -9.43
C GLY A 59 -7.60 20.81 -8.70
N PHE A 60 -7.63 19.51 -8.40
CA PHE A 60 -6.56 18.80 -7.71
C PHE A 60 -6.28 17.44 -8.35
N SER A 61 -5.03 17.02 -8.38
CA SER A 61 -4.68 15.65 -8.73
C SER A 61 -4.61 14.78 -7.47
N GLY A 62 -5.31 13.65 -7.46
CA GLY A 62 -5.17 12.68 -6.38
C GLY A 62 -3.74 12.14 -6.23
N PHE A 63 -2.95 12.18 -7.30
CA PHE A 63 -1.52 11.88 -7.21
C PHE A 63 -0.75 12.87 -6.34
N ASP A 64 -1.10 14.17 -6.38
CA ASP A 64 -0.44 15.18 -5.54
C ASP A 64 -0.81 14.98 -4.06
N ILE A 65 -2.03 14.54 -3.79
CA ILE A 65 -2.47 14.16 -2.44
C ILE A 65 -1.70 12.92 -1.98
N LEU A 66 -1.60 11.89 -2.81
CA LEU A 66 -0.85 10.67 -2.51
C LEU A 66 0.62 10.97 -2.20
N GLU A 67 1.27 11.81 -3.02
CA GLU A 67 2.65 12.22 -2.81
C GLU A 67 2.83 12.94 -1.47
N ALA A 68 1.95 13.91 -1.17
CA ALA A 68 1.99 14.64 0.08
C ALA A 68 1.82 13.71 1.30
N ILE A 69 0.85 12.77 1.23
CA ILE A 69 0.62 11.79 2.29
C ILE A 69 1.82 10.87 2.48
N LYS A 70 2.37 10.33 1.40
CA LYS A 70 3.51 9.40 1.51
C LYS A 70 4.80 10.10 1.94
N LYS A 71 4.93 11.41 1.70
CA LYS A 71 6.02 12.23 2.23
C LYS A 71 5.90 12.50 3.73
N GLU A 72 4.71 12.86 4.21
CA GLU A 72 4.47 13.22 5.63
C GLU A 72 4.20 11.99 6.50
N ARG A 73 3.55 10.97 5.94
CA ARG A 73 3.07 9.75 6.58
C ARG A 73 3.39 8.53 5.72
N PRO A 74 4.66 8.13 5.55
CA PRO A 74 5.07 7.06 4.61
C PRO A 74 4.36 5.73 4.86
N GLY A 75 4.04 5.45 6.11
CA GLY A 75 3.32 4.24 6.51
C GLY A 75 1.80 4.32 6.47
N GLN A 76 1.20 5.43 6.03
CA GLN A 76 -0.25 5.56 5.95
C GLN A 76 -0.81 4.67 4.83
N PRO A 77 -1.73 3.72 5.14
CA PRO A 77 -2.35 2.91 4.11
C PRO A 77 -3.23 3.74 3.17
N VAL A 78 -3.11 3.51 1.86
CA VAL A 78 -3.87 4.19 0.82
C VAL A 78 -4.35 3.20 -0.23
N ILE A 79 -5.66 3.16 -0.48
CA ILE A 79 -6.26 2.50 -1.65
C ILE A 79 -6.71 3.58 -2.62
N ILE A 80 -6.26 3.50 -3.86
CA ILE A 80 -6.72 4.38 -4.92
C ILE A 80 -8.04 3.84 -5.49
N LEU A 81 -9.04 4.72 -5.63
CA LEU A 81 -10.28 4.45 -6.36
C LEU A 81 -10.28 5.33 -7.61
N SER A 82 -10.28 4.79 -8.81
CA SER A 82 -10.22 5.64 -10.00
C SER A 82 -10.91 5.08 -11.21
N ALA A 83 -11.53 5.97 -12.00
CA ALA A 83 -12.01 5.65 -13.33
C ALA A 83 -10.86 5.46 -14.35
N ARG A 84 -9.64 5.88 -14.00
CA ARG A 84 -8.45 5.68 -14.82
C ARG A 84 -7.97 4.24 -14.71
N GLY A 85 -8.44 3.40 -15.65
CA GLY A 85 -8.05 1.99 -15.73
C GLY A 85 -6.77 1.74 -16.51
N GLU A 86 -6.08 2.78 -16.99
CA GLU A 86 -4.84 2.61 -17.73
C GLU A 86 -3.73 2.00 -16.86
N GLU A 87 -2.99 1.07 -17.44
CA GLU A 87 -1.89 0.40 -16.76
C GLU A 87 -0.86 1.42 -16.22
N SER A 88 -0.61 2.49 -16.98
CA SER A 88 0.30 3.59 -16.60
C SER A 88 -0.09 4.27 -15.31
N ASP A 89 -1.38 4.60 -15.11
CA ASP A 89 -1.85 5.28 -13.89
C ASP A 89 -1.84 4.35 -12.68
N ARG A 90 -2.23 3.08 -12.89
CA ARG A 90 -2.15 2.06 -11.85
C ARG A 90 -0.71 1.82 -11.39
N VAL A 91 0.21 1.68 -12.37
CA VAL A 91 1.64 1.55 -12.14
C VAL A 91 2.19 2.76 -11.37
N ARG A 92 1.79 3.96 -11.78
CA ARG A 92 2.21 5.20 -11.14
C ARG A 92 1.74 5.27 -9.68
N GLY A 93 0.45 5.02 -9.42
CA GLY A 93 -0.11 5.06 -8.06
C GLY A 93 0.59 4.08 -7.10
N LEU A 94 0.79 2.85 -7.56
CA LEU A 94 1.50 1.83 -6.76
C LEU A 94 2.98 2.19 -6.56
N ARG A 95 3.65 2.76 -7.57
CA ARG A 95 5.02 3.27 -7.45
C ARG A 95 5.14 4.40 -6.44
N MET A 96 4.14 5.24 -6.32
CA MET A 96 4.08 6.32 -5.34
C MET A 96 3.75 5.82 -3.93
N GLY A 97 3.59 4.51 -3.74
CA GLY A 97 3.40 3.87 -2.44
C GLY A 97 1.96 3.60 -2.05
N ALA A 98 0.99 3.68 -2.97
CA ALA A 98 -0.35 3.18 -2.71
C ALA A 98 -0.33 1.68 -2.41
N ASP A 99 -1.17 1.24 -1.47
CA ASP A 99 -1.22 -0.14 -1.00
C ASP A 99 -2.07 -1.02 -1.92
N ASP A 100 -3.07 -0.43 -2.56
CA ASP A 100 -3.90 -1.09 -3.57
C ASP A 100 -4.50 -0.07 -4.55
N TYR A 101 -5.06 -0.58 -5.67
CA TYR A 101 -5.68 0.23 -6.71
C TYR A 101 -6.95 -0.47 -7.20
N VAL A 102 -8.08 0.23 -7.14
CA VAL A 102 -9.40 -0.26 -7.55
C VAL A 102 -9.91 0.57 -8.71
N VAL A 103 -10.23 -0.08 -9.81
CA VAL A 103 -10.78 0.57 -11.00
C VAL A 103 -12.30 0.66 -10.90
N LYS A 104 -12.87 1.86 -11.14
CA LYS A 104 -14.31 2.08 -11.24
C LYS A 104 -14.81 1.59 -12.62
N PRO A 105 -15.99 0.95 -12.69
CA PRO A 105 -16.90 0.60 -11.59
C PRO A 105 -16.43 -0.64 -10.83
N PHE A 106 -16.58 -0.63 -9.52
CA PHE A 106 -16.25 -1.75 -8.64
C PHE A 106 -17.48 -2.23 -7.86
N SER A 107 -17.45 -3.46 -7.38
CA SER A 107 -18.48 -3.95 -6.46
C SER A 107 -18.17 -3.56 -5.01
N VAL A 108 -19.22 -3.27 -4.23
CA VAL A 108 -19.10 -3.01 -2.79
C VAL A 108 -18.35 -4.16 -2.09
N ARG A 109 -18.68 -5.41 -2.45
CA ARG A 109 -18.03 -6.60 -1.90
C ARG A 109 -16.52 -6.63 -2.17
N GLU A 110 -16.11 -6.24 -3.37
CA GLU A 110 -14.69 -6.16 -3.72
C GLU A 110 -13.98 -5.08 -2.91
N LEU A 111 -14.57 -3.89 -2.83
CA LEU A 111 -14.00 -2.78 -2.07
C LEU A 111 -13.82 -3.17 -0.59
N LEU A 112 -14.86 -3.70 0.06
CA LEU A 112 -14.80 -4.12 1.46
C LEU A 112 -13.75 -5.20 1.69
N ALA A 113 -13.64 -6.19 0.80
CA ALA A 113 -12.62 -7.22 0.92
C ALA A 113 -11.18 -6.65 0.85
N ARG A 114 -10.96 -5.62 0.03
CA ARG A 114 -9.66 -4.92 -0.07
C ARG A 114 -9.39 -4.05 1.15
N VAL A 115 -10.39 -3.33 1.63
CA VAL A 115 -10.32 -2.53 2.87
C VAL A 115 -9.95 -3.43 4.06
N ASP A 116 -10.67 -4.54 4.24
CA ASP A 116 -10.38 -5.52 5.29
C ASP A 116 -8.96 -6.08 5.17
N ALA A 117 -8.54 -6.41 3.95
CA ALA A 117 -7.21 -6.93 3.70
C ALA A 117 -6.11 -5.93 4.05
N VAL A 118 -6.30 -4.64 3.76
CA VAL A 118 -5.32 -3.59 4.10
C VAL A 118 -5.32 -3.31 5.60
N LEU A 119 -6.48 -3.15 6.23
CA LEU A 119 -6.58 -2.87 7.67
C LEU A 119 -6.12 -4.03 8.55
N ARG A 120 -6.47 -5.28 8.21
CA ARG A 120 -6.02 -6.46 8.96
C ARG A 120 -4.51 -6.52 9.04
N ARG A 121 -3.82 -6.21 7.96
CA ARG A 121 -2.35 -6.22 7.91
C ARG A 121 -1.72 -5.13 8.75
N SER A 122 -2.39 -3.99 8.89
CA SER A 122 -1.92 -2.91 9.77
C SER A 122 -2.07 -3.26 11.26
N THR A 123 -3.00 -4.16 11.61
CA THR A 123 -3.32 -4.55 12.99
C THR A 123 -2.79 -5.93 13.40
N GLU A 124 -2.74 -6.89 12.50
CA GLU A 124 -2.21 -8.23 12.76
C GLU A 124 -0.71 -8.28 12.48
N ARG A 125 0.09 -7.89 13.46
CA ARG A 125 1.53 -8.18 13.47
C ARG A 125 1.86 -9.29 14.45
N PRO A 126 1.97 -10.56 14.00
CA PRO A 126 2.90 -11.47 14.64
C PRO A 126 4.26 -11.24 13.98
N SER A 127 5.11 -10.42 14.55
CA SER A 127 6.44 -10.28 13.99
C SER A 127 7.43 -11.12 14.78
N ALA A 128 7.80 -12.25 14.20
CA ALA A 128 9.00 -12.95 14.62
C ALA A 128 10.29 -12.22 14.16
N VAL A 129 10.17 -11.25 13.25
CA VAL A 129 11.30 -10.48 12.70
C VAL A 129 11.02 -8.99 12.92
N GLU A 130 11.67 -8.40 13.91
CA GLU A 130 11.59 -6.97 14.22
C GLU A 130 12.59 -6.16 13.39
N THR A 131 13.77 -6.73 13.15
CA THR A 131 14.84 -6.12 12.35
C THR A 131 15.44 -7.11 11.38
N HIS A 132 16.04 -6.60 10.30
CA HIS A 132 16.78 -7.41 9.32
C HIS A 132 17.98 -6.61 8.80
N ASP A 133 19.15 -7.25 8.83
CA ASP A 133 20.35 -6.64 8.31
C ASP A 133 20.37 -6.68 6.79
N VAL A 134 20.71 -5.56 6.19
CA VAL A 134 20.84 -5.38 4.75
C VAL A 134 22.21 -4.80 4.43
N SER A 135 22.60 -4.84 3.16
CA SER A 135 23.90 -4.29 2.75
C SER A 135 24.05 -2.82 3.18
N GLY A 136 24.97 -2.55 4.11
CA GLY A 136 25.28 -1.22 4.61
C GLY A 136 24.24 -0.62 5.55
N GLY A 137 23.36 -1.46 6.18
CA GLY A 137 22.37 -0.95 7.11
C GLY A 137 21.45 -2.00 7.71
N GLN A 138 20.39 -1.55 8.36
CA GLN A 138 19.40 -2.40 9.01
C GLN A 138 17.98 -1.87 8.76
N VAL A 139 17.07 -2.76 8.50
CA VAL A 139 15.63 -2.50 8.41
C VAL A 139 14.99 -2.69 9.79
N ASP A 140 14.29 -1.68 10.27
CA ASP A 140 13.38 -1.77 11.42
C ASP A 140 11.93 -1.89 10.89
N PHE A 141 11.37 -3.07 10.97
CA PHE A 141 10.03 -3.34 10.47
C PHE A 141 8.94 -2.72 11.35
N SER A 142 9.20 -2.46 12.63
CA SER A 142 8.24 -1.84 13.53
C SER A 142 8.07 -0.35 13.20
N ARG A 143 9.17 0.29 12.82
CA ARG A 143 9.22 1.69 12.40
C ARG A 143 9.02 1.87 10.90
N ARG A 144 9.12 0.77 10.12
CA ARG A 144 9.11 0.80 8.66
C ARG A 144 10.21 1.70 8.09
N GLU A 145 11.39 1.63 8.67
CA GLU A 145 12.54 2.48 8.37
C GLU A 145 13.77 1.62 8.05
N ILE A 146 14.55 2.05 7.07
CA ILE A 146 15.89 1.52 6.81
C ILE A 146 16.89 2.54 7.34
N ARG A 147 17.82 2.10 8.15
CA ARG A 147 18.93 2.90 8.64
C ARG A 147 20.23 2.39 8.05
N PHE A 148 20.95 3.27 7.38
CA PHE A 148 22.24 2.96 6.79
C PHE A 148 23.38 3.38 7.72
N GLU A 149 24.50 2.67 7.62
CA GLU A 149 25.72 2.96 8.39
C GLU A 149 26.32 4.34 8.07
N ASP A 150 26.03 4.88 6.87
CA ASP A 150 26.40 6.23 6.46
C ASP A 150 25.54 7.35 7.08
N GLY A 151 24.59 6.99 7.95
CA GLY A 151 23.63 7.89 8.59
C GLY A 151 22.40 8.18 7.74
N GLY A 152 22.30 7.66 6.53
CA GLY A 152 21.14 7.77 5.67
C GLY A 152 19.94 7.00 6.21
N ARG A 153 18.72 7.47 5.86
CA ARG A 153 17.47 6.83 6.21
C ARG A 153 16.54 6.77 5.01
N GLU A 154 15.74 5.70 4.94
CA GLU A 154 14.70 5.51 3.94
C GLU A 154 13.45 4.93 4.61
N ASP A 155 12.30 5.52 4.35
CA ASP A 155 11.03 5.02 4.87
C ASP A 155 10.42 3.99 3.91
N LEU A 156 9.90 2.92 4.48
CA LEU A 156 9.16 1.89 3.76
C LEU A 156 7.65 2.17 3.85
N SER A 157 6.95 2.10 2.72
CA SER A 157 5.50 1.98 2.77
C SER A 157 5.11 0.69 3.48
N GLU A 158 3.88 0.60 3.94
CA GLU A 158 3.39 -0.61 4.60
C GLU A 158 3.60 -1.83 3.72
N ARG A 159 3.27 -1.70 2.43
CA ARG A 159 3.38 -2.79 1.46
C ARG A 159 4.81 -3.22 1.17
N GLU A 160 5.73 -2.27 1.10
CA GLU A 160 7.16 -2.58 0.94
C GLU A 160 7.72 -3.29 2.16
N SER A 161 7.32 -2.84 3.36
CA SER A 161 7.72 -3.46 4.62
C SER A 161 7.18 -4.90 4.73
N GLU A 162 5.90 -5.12 4.39
CA GLU A 162 5.30 -6.46 4.40
C GLU A 162 5.94 -7.40 3.38
N LEU A 163 6.17 -6.92 2.15
CA LEU A 163 6.83 -7.70 1.11
C LEU A 163 8.22 -8.13 1.55
N LEU A 164 9.02 -7.18 2.05
CA LEU A 164 10.37 -7.47 2.51
C LEU A 164 10.35 -8.46 3.69
N ARG A 165 9.49 -8.22 4.68
CA ARG A 165 9.33 -9.10 5.85
C ARG A 165 8.93 -10.51 5.42
N TYR A 166 8.00 -10.62 4.48
CA TYR A 166 7.57 -11.93 3.98
C TYR A 166 8.72 -12.68 3.30
N LEU A 167 9.48 -11.99 2.44
CA LEU A 167 10.65 -12.59 1.77
C LEU A 167 11.74 -13.00 2.77
N VAL A 168 11.99 -12.19 3.80
CA VAL A 168 12.92 -12.51 4.90
C VAL A 168 12.46 -13.75 5.67
N ALA A 169 11.18 -13.84 6.02
CA ALA A 169 10.62 -15.00 6.69
C ALA A 169 10.68 -16.30 5.83
N GLN A 170 10.79 -16.14 4.51
CA GLN A 170 10.94 -17.22 3.55
C GLN A 170 12.39 -17.39 3.05
N SER A 171 13.37 -16.91 3.82
CA SER A 171 14.78 -16.98 3.45
C SER A 171 15.19 -18.40 3.04
N GLY A 172 16.03 -18.49 1.99
CA GLY A 172 16.52 -19.74 1.45
C GLY A 172 15.65 -20.37 0.35
N ARG A 173 14.45 -19.81 0.04
CA ARG A 173 13.63 -20.26 -1.09
C ARG A 173 13.17 -19.13 -2.00
N ALA A 174 12.96 -19.47 -3.26
CA ALA A 174 12.30 -18.57 -4.21
C ALA A 174 10.77 -18.60 -3.95
N VAL A 175 10.18 -17.43 -3.74
CA VAL A 175 8.74 -17.26 -3.51
C VAL A 175 8.06 -16.90 -4.83
N PRO A 176 7.08 -17.70 -5.33
CA PRO A 176 6.34 -17.39 -6.54
C PRO A 176 5.58 -16.07 -6.43
N ARG A 177 5.43 -15.34 -7.55
CA ARG A 177 4.68 -14.08 -7.61
C ARG A 177 3.25 -14.20 -7.14
N GLU A 178 2.60 -15.30 -7.50
CA GLU A 178 1.21 -15.59 -7.09
C GLU A 178 1.11 -15.82 -5.59
N GLU A 179 2.11 -16.46 -5.00
CA GLU A 179 2.19 -16.66 -3.55
C GLU A 179 2.39 -15.31 -2.84
N ILE A 180 3.32 -14.50 -3.34
CA ILE A 180 3.54 -13.13 -2.81
C ILE A 180 2.25 -12.31 -2.91
N LEU A 181 1.58 -12.34 -4.07
CA LEU A 181 0.34 -11.60 -4.29
C LEU A 181 -0.75 -12.05 -3.30
N ARG A 182 -0.87 -13.32 -3.04
CA ARG A 182 -1.83 -13.87 -2.09
C ARG A 182 -1.47 -13.53 -0.64
N GLN A 183 -0.22 -13.70 -0.26
CA GLN A 183 0.21 -13.56 1.13
C GLN A 183 0.40 -12.10 1.55
N VAL A 184 0.94 -11.26 0.66
CA VAL A 184 1.23 -9.86 0.94
C VAL A 184 0.07 -8.95 0.55
N TRP A 185 -0.64 -9.24 -0.55
CA TRP A 185 -1.79 -8.43 -1.01
C TRP A 185 -3.15 -9.03 -0.65
N GLY A 186 -3.23 -10.30 -0.25
CA GLY A 186 -4.50 -10.99 0.03
C GLY A 186 -5.38 -11.16 -1.21
N LEU A 187 -4.79 -11.10 -2.40
CA LEU A 187 -5.49 -11.12 -3.68
C LEU A 187 -5.46 -12.51 -4.32
N ASP A 188 -6.54 -12.90 -5.00
CA ASP A 188 -6.55 -14.12 -5.80
C ASP A 188 -5.80 -13.90 -7.12
N PRO A 189 -4.69 -14.61 -7.37
CA PRO A 189 -3.86 -14.41 -8.55
C PRO A 189 -4.56 -14.73 -9.88
N ARG A 190 -5.68 -15.48 -9.86
CA ARG A 190 -6.41 -15.87 -11.08
C ARG A 190 -7.02 -14.70 -11.85
N ASN A 191 -7.22 -13.55 -11.19
CA ASN A 191 -7.90 -12.38 -11.77
C ASN A 191 -7.01 -11.12 -11.81
N LEU A 192 -5.71 -11.23 -11.53
CA LEU A 192 -4.84 -10.06 -11.36
C LEU A 192 -3.47 -10.27 -12.00
N GLU A 193 -2.97 -9.21 -12.63
CA GLU A 193 -1.61 -9.19 -13.15
C GLU A 193 -0.59 -9.16 -12.01
N THR A 194 0.36 -10.08 -12.06
CA THR A 194 1.46 -10.19 -11.08
C THR A 194 2.48 -9.04 -11.15
N ARG A 195 2.33 -8.12 -12.12
CA ARG A 195 3.20 -6.94 -12.31
C ARG A 195 3.28 -6.02 -11.09
N THR A 196 2.23 -5.99 -10.25
CA THR A 196 2.24 -5.25 -8.97
C THR A 196 3.42 -5.69 -8.08
N VAL A 197 3.68 -7.00 -7.99
CA VAL A 197 4.82 -7.54 -7.22
C VAL A 197 6.15 -7.06 -7.78
N ASP A 198 6.30 -7.12 -9.11
CA ASP A 198 7.55 -6.75 -9.79
C ASP A 198 7.92 -5.27 -9.53
N MET A 199 6.93 -4.40 -9.48
CA MET A 199 7.11 -2.98 -9.20
C MET A 199 7.53 -2.71 -7.76
N HIS A 200 6.88 -3.34 -6.79
CA HIS A 200 7.27 -3.19 -5.38
C HIS A 200 8.66 -3.76 -5.12
N VAL A 201 9.03 -4.85 -5.79
CA VAL A 201 10.41 -5.38 -5.72
C VAL A 201 11.41 -4.39 -6.30
N ALA A 202 11.10 -3.73 -7.43
CA ALA A 202 11.99 -2.72 -8.01
C ALA A 202 12.20 -1.53 -7.06
N HIS A 203 11.14 -1.06 -6.38
CA HIS A 203 11.21 0.00 -5.37
C HIS A 203 12.01 -0.42 -4.15
N LEU A 204 11.76 -1.63 -3.62
CA LEU A 204 12.54 -2.16 -2.50
C LEU A 204 14.04 -2.18 -2.81
N ARG A 205 14.42 -2.65 -4.00
CA ARG A 205 15.83 -2.66 -4.43
C ARG A 205 16.44 -1.25 -4.44
N GLN A 206 15.66 -0.27 -4.89
CA GLN A 206 16.10 1.13 -4.92
C GLN A 206 16.28 1.67 -3.49
N LYS A 207 15.29 1.49 -2.61
CA LYS A 207 15.33 1.94 -1.22
C LYS A 207 16.40 1.22 -0.40
N LEU A 208 16.61 -0.07 -0.65
CA LEU A 208 17.66 -0.86 -0.03
C LEU A 208 19.06 -0.55 -0.58
N ARG A 209 19.17 0.34 -1.58
CA ARG A 209 20.42 0.70 -2.27
C ARG A 209 21.21 -0.51 -2.77
N CYS A 210 20.54 -1.66 -2.92
CA CYS A 210 21.15 -2.92 -3.29
C CYS A 210 20.25 -3.73 -4.23
N GLN A 211 20.69 -3.93 -5.47
CA GLN A 211 19.94 -4.70 -6.48
C GLN A 211 19.83 -6.19 -6.11
N ASN A 212 20.78 -6.69 -5.35
CA ASN A 212 20.83 -8.09 -4.93
C ASN A 212 20.12 -8.36 -3.59
N ALA A 213 19.62 -7.32 -2.90
CA ALA A 213 18.86 -7.51 -1.67
C ALA A 213 17.61 -8.38 -1.88
N VAL A 214 17.00 -8.30 -3.07
CA VAL A 214 15.94 -9.20 -3.51
C VAL A 214 16.32 -9.75 -4.87
N VAL A 215 16.62 -11.05 -4.94
CA VAL A 215 17.07 -11.73 -6.15
C VAL A 215 15.87 -12.22 -6.97
N THR A 216 15.91 -12.00 -8.28
CA THR A 216 14.95 -12.61 -9.21
C THR A 216 15.42 -14.01 -9.59
N VAL A 217 14.65 -15.03 -9.22
CA VAL A 217 14.88 -16.42 -9.65
C VAL A 217 14.00 -16.70 -10.87
N ARG A 218 14.63 -16.75 -12.07
CA ARG A 218 13.89 -16.90 -13.33
C ARG A 218 12.94 -18.10 -13.29
N GLY A 219 11.69 -17.88 -13.71
CA GLY A 219 10.64 -18.88 -13.73
C GLY A 219 10.11 -19.32 -12.35
N LYS A 220 10.68 -18.83 -11.24
CA LYS A 220 10.28 -19.23 -9.88
C LYS A 220 9.74 -18.09 -9.02
N GLY A 221 10.23 -16.86 -9.20
CA GLY A 221 9.78 -15.71 -8.40
C GLY A 221 10.92 -14.90 -7.79
N TYR A 222 10.79 -14.53 -6.53
CA TYR A 222 11.74 -13.70 -5.80
C TYR A 222 12.26 -14.38 -4.54
N MET A 223 13.46 -14.06 -4.14
CA MET A 223 14.13 -14.57 -2.95
C MET A 223 14.91 -13.42 -2.30
N ILE A 224 14.97 -13.39 -0.96
CA ILE A 224 15.88 -12.49 -0.26
C ILE A 224 17.33 -12.85 -0.61
N GLY A 225 18.13 -11.85 -0.92
CA GLY A 225 19.57 -12.03 -1.13
C GLY A 225 20.31 -12.28 0.18
N SER A 226 21.48 -12.85 0.07
CA SER A 226 22.41 -13.04 1.20
C SER A 226 23.15 -11.76 1.50
#